data_2d4bb9d193551acee3dd3540ded3129e
#
_entry.id   2d4bb9d193551acee3dd3540ded3129e
#
_cell.length_a   1.000
_cell.length_b   1.000
_cell.length_c   1.000
_cell.angle_alpha   90.00
_cell.angle_beta   90.00
_cell.angle_gamma   90.00
#
_symmetry.space_group_name_H-M   'P 1'
#
loop_
_entity.id
_entity.type
_entity.pdbx_description
1 polymer ?
#
loop_
_entity_poly.entity_id
_entity_poly.type
_entity_poly.pdbx_seq_one_letter_code
_entity_poly.pdbx_strand_id
1 'polypeptide(L)'
;MKNRVIDLLLVYLFLGSCLTMHAQDKDFHIYLAFGQSNMEGNARVEPQDSIGVSERFLMMSAVDCPERGRVKGEWYKALPPLSRCHTGLTPCDYFGRTMVDNLPSNVKVGVINVAIGGCRIELFDKESCAEHIATQPDWLKNIVKSYDNNPYAWLVDLAKKAQKDGVIKGILVHQGES
;
A
#
# COMPACT_ATOMS: atom_id res chain seq x y z
N MET A 1 -32.00 34.33 -34.60
CA MET A 1 -31.23 34.55 -33.34
C MET A 1 -31.32 33.37 -32.37
N LYS A 2 -32.40 32.59 -32.30
CA LYS A 2 -32.53 31.44 -31.36
C LYS A 2 -31.53 30.28 -31.59
N ASN A 3 -31.15 30.00 -32.84
CA ASN A 3 -30.25 28.84 -33.13
C ASN A 3 -28.78 29.05 -32.72
N ARG A 4 -28.29 30.30 -32.77
CA ARG A 4 -26.90 30.60 -32.39
C ARG A 4 -26.62 30.48 -30.89
N VAL A 5 -27.64 30.64 -30.03
CA VAL A 5 -27.50 30.50 -28.57
C VAL A 5 -27.43 29.03 -28.17
N ILE A 6 -28.16 28.15 -28.88
CA ILE A 6 -28.16 26.72 -28.67
C ILE A 6 -26.81 26.11 -29.05
N ASP A 7 -26.23 26.56 -30.16
CA ASP A 7 -24.90 26.09 -30.61
C ASP A 7 -23.78 26.51 -29.66
N LEU A 8 -23.85 27.73 -29.09
CA LEU A 8 -22.90 28.16 -28.06
C LEU A 8 -23.02 27.36 -26.75
N LEU A 9 -24.24 27.03 -26.32
CA LEU A 9 -24.47 26.21 -25.12
C LEU A 9 -23.96 24.78 -25.30
N LEU A 10 -24.10 24.18 -26.48
CA LEU A 10 -23.57 22.84 -26.78
C LEU A 10 -22.04 22.82 -26.81
N VAL A 11 -21.39 23.88 -27.30
CA VAL A 11 -19.91 23.99 -27.29
C VAL A 11 -19.37 24.15 -25.85
N TYR A 12 -20.08 24.90 -24.98
CA TYR A 12 -19.69 25.01 -23.57
C TYR A 12 -19.89 23.71 -22.77
N LEU A 13 -20.92 22.92 -23.09
CA LEU A 13 -21.10 21.59 -22.46
C LEU A 13 -20.01 20.60 -22.89
N PHE A 14 -19.46 20.69 -24.08
CA PHE A 14 -18.39 19.81 -24.55
C PHE A 14 -17.00 20.21 -24.03
N LEU A 15 -16.78 21.49 -23.72
CA LEU A 15 -15.53 21.99 -23.13
C LEU A 15 -15.40 21.74 -21.61
N GLY A 16 -16.51 21.44 -20.93
CA GLY A 16 -16.55 21.20 -19.48
C GLY A 16 -16.20 19.78 -19.03
N SER A 17 -16.03 18.83 -19.95
CA SER A 17 -15.75 17.43 -19.63
C SER A 17 -14.31 17.04 -19.94
N CYS A 18 -13.34 17.87 -19.58
CA CYS A 18 -11.96 17.41 -19.46
C CYS A 18 -11.87 16.59 -18.17
N LEU A 19 -12.38 15.35 -18.21
CA LEU A 19 -12.03 14.33 -17.22
C LEU A 19 -10.51 14.20 -17.30
N THR A 20 -9.81 14.72 -16.31
CA THR A 20 -8.40 14.41 -16.12
C THR A 20 -8.31 12.91 -15.85
N MET A 21 -8.19 12.12 -16.92
CA MET A 21 -7.77 10.74 -16.79
C MET A 21 -6.35 10.79 -16.21
N HIS A 22 -6.23 10.52 -14.93
CA HIS A 22 -4.92 10.27 -14.33
C HIS A 22 -4.38 9.02 -15.03
N ALA A 23 -3.45 9.22 -15.95
CA ALA A 23 -2.75 8.10 -16.57
C ALA A 23 -1.84 7.47 -15.51
N GLN A 24 -1.90 6.15 -15.40
CA GLN A 24 -0.99 5.37 -14.57
C GLN A 24 0.47 5.76 -14.87
N ASP A 25 1.22 6.14 -13.83
CA ASP A 25 2.64 6.49 -13.96
C ASP A 25 3.47 5.21 -14.13
N LYS A 26 3.96 4.96 -15.35
CA LYS A 26 4.79 3.78 -15.67
C LYS A 26 6.13 3.75 -14.92
N ASP A 27 6.59 4.90 -14.45
CA ASP A 27 7.82 5.08 -13.71
C ASP A 27 7.59 5.05 -12.18
N PHE A 28 6.36 4.79 -11.74
CA PHE A 28 6.07 4.47 -10.35
C PHE A 28 5.93 2.95 -10.18
N HIS A 29 6.99 2.31 -9.69
CA HIS A 29 7.08 0.87 -9.49
C HIS A 29 6.56 0.49 -8.10
N ILE A 30 5.51 -0.32 -8.04
CA ILE A 30 4.83 -0.68 -6.80
C ILE A 30 5.08 -2.16 -6.49
N TYR A 31 5.39 -2.45 -5.22
CA TYR A 31 5.59 -3.80 -4.71
C TYR A 31 4.63 -4.06 -3.57
N LEU A 32 3.91 -5.18 -3.67
CA LEU A 32 3.07 -5.67 -2.59
C LEU A 32 3.93 -6.50 -1.64
N ALA A 33 3.65 -6.43 -0.36
CA ALA A 33 4.30 -7.27 0.64
C ALA A 33 3.26 -7.88 1.56
N PHE A 34 3.42 -9.17 1.85
CA PHE A 34 2.61 -9.84 2.85
C PHE A 34 3.39 -10.95 3.56
N GLY A 35 2.91 -11.33 4.72
CA GLY A 35 3.54 -12.38 5.49
C GLY A 35 3.26 -12.27 6.98
N GLN A 36 4.15 -12.85 7.78
CA GLN A 36 4.02 -12.90 9.24
C GLN A 36 5.00 -11.93 9.93
N SER A 37 5.41 -12.23 11.16
CA SER A 37 6.13 -11.34 12.06
C SER A 37 7.37 -10.66 11.44
N ASN A 38 8.19 -11.39 10.69
CA ASN A 38 9.38 -10.82 10.06
C ASN A 38 9.03 -9.87 8.91
N MET A 39 7.94 -10.11 8.19
CA MET A 39 7.44 -9.17 7.19
C MET A 39 6.70 -7.99 7.85
N GLU A 40 6.01 -8.22 8.97
CA GLU A 40 5.33 -7.15 9.72
C GLU A 40 6.31 -6.13 10.29
N GLY A 41 7.49 -6.57 10.73
CA GLY A 41 8.55 -5.73 11.28
C GLY A 41 8.81 -5.98 12.75
N ASN A 42 9.70 -6.91 13.05
CA ASN A 42 10.12 -7.24 14.41
C ASN A 42 11.46 -6.59 14.81
N ALA A 43 12.25 -6.14 13.85
CA ALA A 43 13.50 -5.47 14.16
C ALA A 43 13.24 -4.08 14.70
N ARG A 44 14.06 -3.64 15.66
CA ARG A 44 13.98 -2.30 16.22
C ARG A 44 14.32 -1.27 15.14
N VAL A 45 13.53 -0.22 15.07
CA VAL A 45 13.86 0.96 14.24
C VAL A 45 14.92 1.78 14.96
N GLU A 46 16.08 1.94 14.35
CA GLU A 46 17.18 2.75 14.85
C GLU A 46 17.17 4.14 14.19
N PRO A 47 17.83 5.16 14.77
CA PRO A 47 17.82 6.53 14.21
C PRO A 47 18.22 6.60 12.74
N GLN A 48 19.21 5.81 12.29
CA GLN A 48 19.67 5.75 10.90
C GLN A 48 18.59 5.26 9.93
N ASP A 49 17.62 4.47 10.40
CA ASP A 49 16.55 3.94 9.57
C ASP A 49 15.53 5.02 9.16
N SER A 50 15.53 6.15 9.86
CA SER A 50 14.66 7.29 9.55
C SER A 50 15.39 8.41 8.79
N ILE A 51 16.71 8.27 8.54
CA ILE A 51 17.54 9.27 7.87
C ILE A 51 17.79 8.86 6.43
N GLY A 52 17.91 9.83 5.53
CA GLY A 52 18.31 9.61 4.14
C GLY A 52 17.29 8.82 3.30
N VAL A 53 16.04 8.70 3.77
CA VAL A 53 14.98 8.10 2.95
C VAL A 53 14.70 9.00 1.76
N SER A 54 14.82 8.45 0.56
CA SER A 54 14.56 9.16 -0.70
C SER A 54 13.11 9.60 -0.79
N GLU A 55 12.87 10.80 -1.36
CA GLU A 55 11.51 11.25 -1.72
C GLU A 55 10.85 10.36 -2.79
N ARG A 56 11.64 9.57 -3.50
CA ARG A 56 11.16 8.60 -4.48
C ARG A 56 10.73 7.28 -3.86
N PHE A 57 11.02 7.05 -2.58
CA PHE A 57 10.59 5.85 -1.86
C PHE A 57 9.34 6.13 -1.04
N LEU A 58 8.23 5.52 -1.43
CA LEU A 58 6.90 5.71 -0.86
C LEU A 58 6.38 4.43 -0.21
N MET A 59 5.50 4.60 0.77
CA MET A 59 4.68 3.52 1.32
C MET A 59 3.21 3.91 1.23
N MET A 60 2.34 2.97 0.89
CA MET A 60 0.90 3.15 1.10
C MET A 60 0.55 2.59 2.46
N SER A 61 -0.06 3.41 3.31
CA SER A 61 -0.47 2.95 4.64
C SER A 61 -1.57 1.90 4.53
N ALA A 62 -1.32 0.70 5.04
CA ALA A 62 -2.31 -0.37 5.04
C ALA A 62 -3.34 -0.24 6.18
N VAL A 63 -3.06 0.61 7.17
CA VAL A 63 -3.92 0.88 8.32
C VAL A 63 -3.94 2.37 8.63
N ASP A 64 -4.96 2.83 9.35
CA ASP A 64 -4.93 4.17 9.93
C ASP A 64 -3.87 4.26 11.04
N CYS A 65 -3.12 5.36 11.05
CA CYS A 65 -2.08 5.63 12.03
C CYS A 65 -2.08 7.12 12.41
N PRO A 66 -3.05 7.56 13.24
CA PRO A 66 -3.25 8.98 13.54
C PRO A 66 -2.03 9.65 14.19
N GLU A 67 -1.30 8.93 15.04
CA GLU A 67 -0.08 9.42 15.70
C GLU A 67 1.06 9.74 14.73
N ARG A 68 0.96 9.25 13.49
CA ARG A 68 1.90 9.53 12.40
C ARG A 68 1.26 10.33 11.26
N GLY A 69 0.02 10.77 11.44
CA GLY A 69 -0.74 11.48 10.40
C GLY A 69 -1.02 10.63 9.16
N ARG A 70 -1.11 9.30 9.29
CA ARG A 70 -1.33 8.40 8.15
C ARG A 70 -2.76 7.88 8.13
N VAL A 71 -3.34 7.93 6.95
CA VAL A 71 -4.67 7.39 6.63
C VAL A 71 -4.50 6.15 5.75
N LYS A 72 -5.24 5.09 6.02
CA LYS A 72 -5.18 3.85 5.25
C LYS A 72 -5.49 4.10 3.77
N GLY A 73 -4.71 3.47 2.91
CA GLY A 73 -4.82 3.60 1.46
C GLY A 73 -4.21 4.87 0.86
N GLU A 74 -3.52 5.71 1.64
CA GLU A 74 -2.84 6.90 1.13
C GLU A 74 -1.32 6.72 1.11
N TRP A 75 -0.66 7.41 0.15
CA TRP A 75 0.79 7.36 -0.02
C TRP A 75 1.52 8.36 0.88
N TYR A 76 2.63 7.90 1.44
CA TYR A 76 3.53 8.68 2.28
C TYR A 76 4.98 8.37 1.93
N LYS A 77 5.90 9.25 2.27
CA LYS A 77 7.32 8.92 2.30
C LYS A 77 7.54 7.70 3.20
N ALA A 78 8.33 6.74 2.72
CA ALA A 78 8.51 5.44 3.39
C ALA A 78 9.41 5.56 4.64
N LEU A 79 8.93 6.26 5.66
CA LEU A 79 9.57 6.30 6.97
C LEU A 79 9.06 5.15 7.83
N PRO A 80 9.93 4.36 8.47
CA PRO A 80 9.50 3.24 9.30
C PRO A 80 8.61 3.67 10.48
N PRO A 81 7.72 2.80 10.96
CA PRO A 81 7.41 1.47 10.46
C PRO A 81 6.56 1.51 9.18
N LEU A 82 6.74 0.53 8.28
CA LEU A 82 6.03 0.46 7.00
C LEU A 82 4.84 -0.52 7.00
N SER A 83 4.53 -1.14 8.13
CA SER A 83 3.37 -2.01 8.31
C SER A 83 2.32 -1.32 9.19
N ARG A 84 2.17 -1.72 10.45
CA ARG A 84 1.27 -1.08 11.41
C ARG A 84 2.01 -0.05 12.27
N CYS A 85 1.28 0.81 12.95
CA CYS A 85 1.82 1.98 13.70
C CYS A 85 2.91 1.66 14.72
N HIS A 86 2.82 0.52 15.37
CA HIS A 86 3.68 0.10 16.48
C HIS A 86 4.57 -1.09 16.14
N THR A 87 4.75 -1.39 14.85
CA THR A 87 5.69 -2.41 14.39
C THR A 87 7.10 -1.85 14.28
N GLY A 88 8.06 -2.69 13.95
CA GLY A 88 9.46 -2.30 13.78
C GLY A 88 9.87 -2.18 12.31
N LEU A 89 11.17 -2.38 12.07
CA LEU A 89 11.76 -2.38 10.75
C LEU A 89 11.39 -3.65 9.99
N THR A 90 11.00 -3.51 8.73
CA THR A 90 10.58 -4.60 7.85
C THR A 90 11.59 -4.81 6.72
N PRO A 91 11.61 -5.97 6.04
CA PRO A 91 12.42 -6.15 4.83
C PRO A 91 12.12 -5.11 3.75
N CYS A 92 10.89 -4.57 3.70
CA CYS A 92 10.49 -3.54 2.74
C CYS A 92 11.29 -2.25 2.85
N ASP A 93 11.78 -1.90 4.06
CA ASP A 93 12.54 -0.67 4.31
C ASP A 93 13.80 -0.62 3.44
N TYR A 94 14.66 -1.61 3.57
CA TYR A 94 15.92 -1.65 2.83
C TYR A 94 15.76 -2.17 1.40
N PHE A 95 14.73 -2.97 1.13
CA PHE A 95 14.36 -3.30 -0.24
C PHE A 95 14.07 -2.02 -1.05
N GLY A 96 13.18 -1.16 -0.56
CA GLY A 96 12.81 0.05 -1.29
C GLY A 96 13.96 1.05 -1.43
N ARG A 97 14.79 1.22 -0.39
CA ARG A 97 16.02 2.05 -0.44
C ARG A 97 16.96 1.54 -1.52
N THR A 98 17.27 0.25 -1.50
CA THR A 98 18.15 -0.37 -2.50
C THR A 98 17.58 -0.23 -3.92
N MET A 99 16.27 -0.38 -4.08
CA MET A 99 15.63 -0.21 -5.39
C MET A 99 15.78 1.21 -5.92
N VAL A 100 15.50 2.25 -5.11
CA VAL A 100 15.65 3.65 -5.59
C VAL A 100 17.09 4.05 -5.86
N ASP A 101 18.04 3.42 -5.19
CA ASP A 101 19.48 3.69 -5.40
C ASP A 101 20.00 3.06 -6.71
N ASN A 102 19.35 1.99 -7.19
CA ASN A 102 19.76 1.24 -8.39
C ASN A 102 18.84 1.43 -9.60
N LEU A 103 17.74 2.15 -9.47
CA LEU A 103 16.83 2.47 -10.58
C LEU A 103 17.09 3.89 -11.11
N PRO A 104 16.72 4.16 -12.37
CA PRO A 104 16.82 5.51 -12.95
C PRO A 104 16.20 6.58 -12.05
N SER A 105 16.75 7.78 -12.06
CA SER A 105 16.36 8.87 -11.14
C SER A 105 14.91 9.35 -11.28
N ASN A 106 14.25 9.09 -12.41
CA ASN A 106 12.84 9.36 -12.63
C ASN A 106 11.91 8.28 -12.04
N VAL A 107 12.43 7.10 -11.67
CA VAL A 107 11.61 6.00 -11.15
C VAL A 107 11.36 6.18 -9.66
N LYS A 108 10.08 6.13 -9.28
CA LYS A 108 9.61 6.04 -7.89
C LYS A 108 9.38 4.58 -7.51
N VAL A 109 9.56 4.26 -6.24
CA VAL A 109 9.28 2.93 -5.68
C VAL A 109 8.25 3.07 -4.58
N GLY A 110 7.19 2.28 -4.65
CA GLY A 110 6.16 2.19 -3.62
C GLY A 110 6.10 0.79 -3.01
N VAL A 111 5.86 0.70 -1.72
CA VAL A 111 5.58 -0.57 -1.04
C VAL A 111 4.23 -0.51 -0.33
N ILE A 112 3.53 -1.64 -0.33
CA ILE A 112 2.28 -1.85 0.40
C ILE A 112 2.46 -3.10 1.24
N ASN A 113 2.52 -2.96 2.57
CA ASN A 113 2.81 -4.07 3.47
C ASN A 113 1.59 -4.42 4.32
N VAL A 114 0.99 -5.58 4.04
CA VAL A 114 -0.09 -6.20 4.83
C VAL A 114 0.47 -7.47 5.45
N ALA A 115 0.92 -7.39 6.69
CA ALA A 115 1.53 -8.52 7.40
C ALA A 115 1.06 -8.57 8.85
N ILE A 116 0.96 -9.78 9.41
CA ILE A 116 0.45 -10.01 10.76
C ILE A 116 1.32 -11.07 11.45
N GLY A 117 1.96 -10.68 12.55
CA GLY A 117 2.76 -11.60 13.34
C GLY A 117 1.98 -12.83 13.81
N GLY A 118 2.60 -14.02 13.74
CA GLY A 118 2.00 -15.28 14.17
C GLY A 118 0.92 -15.85 13.27
N CYS A 119 0.61 -15.21 12.13
CA CYS A 119 -0.40 -15.72 11.21
C CYS A 119 0.14 -16.88 10.35
N ARG A 120 -0.78 -17.72 9.88
CA ARG A 120 -0.54 -18.72 8.86
C ARG A 120 -0.88 -18.19 7.47
N ILE A 121 -0.45 -18.92 6.43
CA ILE A 121 -0.66 -18.53 5.03
C ILE A 121 -2.14 -18.45 4.66
N GLU A 122 -3.01 -19.23 5.32
CA GLU A 122 -4.45 -19.23 5.11
C GLU A 122 -5.09 -17.85 5.31
N LEU A 123 -4.43 -16.96 6.08
CA LEU A 123 -4.87 -15.58 6.23
C LEU A 123 -4.81 -14.77 4.93
N PHE A 124 -3.96 -15.22 3.99
CA PHE A 124 -3.77 -14.61 2.67
C PHE A 124 -4.31 -15.48 1.52
N ASP A 125 -5.12 -16.47 1.84
CA ASP A 125 -5.81 -17.28 0.86
C ASP A 125 -7.27 -16.84 0.72
N LYS A 126 -7.72 -16.69 -0.53
CA LYS A 126 -9.04 -16.14 -0.85
C LYS A 126 -10.18 -16.96 -0.27
N GLU A 127 -10.06 -18.28 -0.31
CA GLU A 127 -11.15 -19.19 0.02
C GLU A 127 -11.18 -19.53 1.51
N SER A 128 -10.00 -19.67 2.12
CA SER A 128 -9.87 -20.11 3.51
C SER A 128 -9.76 -18.97 4.53
N CYS A 129 -9.47 -17.73 4.10
CA CYS A 129 -9.19 -16.59 4.99
C CYS A 129 -10.28 -16.40 6.05
N ALA A 130 -11.54 -16.35 5.66
CA ALA A 130 -12.65 -16.08 6.58
C ALA A 130 -12.85 -17.19 7.62
N GLU A 131 -12.79 -18.45 7.19
CA GLU A 131 -12.89 -19.62 8.08
C GLU A 131 -11.69 -19.67 9.03
N HIS A 132 -10.50 -19.43 8.50
CA HIS A 132 -9.28 -19.38 9.30
C HIS A 132 -9.37 -18.30 10.40
N ILE A 133 -9.79 -17.08 10.06
CA ILE A 133 -9.97 -16.00 11.05
C ILE A 133 -10.95 -16.39 12.16
N ALA A 134 -12.04 -17.08 11.83
CA ALA A 134 -13.04 -17.48 12.83
C ALA A 134 -12.44 -18.35 13.94
N THR A 135 -11.43 -19.16 13.66
CA THR A 135 -10.76 -20.06 14.58
C THR A 135 -9.61 -19.42 15.36
N GLN A 136 -9.19 -18.19 14.99
CA GLN A 136 -8.03 -17.55 15.59
C GLN A 136 -8.33 -16.95 16.97
N PRO A 137 -7.30 -16.78 17.83
CA PRO A 137 -7.46 -16.11 19.12
C PRO A 137 -7.80 -14.63 18.97
N ASP A 138 -8.41 -14.06 20.00
CA ASP A 138 -8.93 -12.68 19.98
C ASP A 138 -7.86 -11.63 19.66
N TRP A 139 -6.63 -11.81 20.11
CA TRP A 139 -5.55 -10.88 19.80
C TRP A 139 -5.28 -10.79 18.30
N LEU A 140 -5.30 -11.91 17.57
CA LEU A 140 -5.12 -11.92 16.11
C LEU A 140 -6.34 -11.34 15.41
N LYS A 141 -7.56 -11.70 15.83
CA LYS A 141 -8.81 -11.10 15.35
C LYS A 141 -8.82 -9.58 15.50
N ASN A 142 -8.30 -9.06 16.61
CA ASN A 142 -8.20 -7.62 16.83
C ASN A 142 -7.21 -6.94 15.85
N ILE A 143 -6.11 -7.60 15.51
CA ILE A 143 -5.20 -7.10 14.47
C ILE A 143 -5.89 -7.11 13.10
N VAL A 144 -6.55 -8.21 12.77
CA VAL A 144 -7.28 -8.38 11.49
C VAL A 144 -8.33 -7.30 11.25
N LYS A 145 -8.95 -6.76 12.31
CA LYS A 145 -9.90 -5.63 12.20
C LYS A 145 -9.27 -4.39 11.55
N SER A 146 -7.98 -4.14 11.77
CA SER A 146 -7.28 -3.01 11.14
C SER A 146 -7.11 -3.17 9.62
N TYR A 147 -7.27 -4.39 9.12
CA TYR A 147 -7.24 -4.76 7.72
C TYR A 147 -8.64 -5.11 7.18
N ASP A 148 -9.65 -4.35 7.58
CA ASP A 148 -11.06 -4.47 7.18
C ASP A 148 -11.63 -5.90 7.37
N ASN A 149 -11.17 -6.60 8.40
CA ASN A 149 -11.52 -7.98 8.78
C ASN A 149 -11.16 -9.06 7.73
N ASN A 150 -10.42 -8.71 6.69
CA ASN A 150 -9.94 -9.65 5.68
C ASN A 150 -8.64 -9.16 5.06
N PRO A 151 -7.47 -9.54 5.59
CA PRO A 151 -6.16 -9.09 5.09
C PRO A 151 -5.91 -9.40 3.63
N TYR A 152 -6.38 -10.55 3.12
CA TYR A 152 -6.28 -10.91 1.71
C TYR A 152 -7.06 -9.92 0.84
N ALA A 153 -8.36 -9.77 1.10
CA ALA A 153 -9.21 -8.86 0.31
C ALA A 153 -8.71 -7.42 0.39
N TRP A 154 -8.28 -6.99 1.58
CA TRP A 154 -7.73 -5.66 1.79
C TRP A 154 -6.44 -5.42 1.00
N LEU A 155 -5.51 -6.37 0.99
CA LEU A 155 -4.30 -6.28 0.15
C LEU A 155 -4.66 -6.15 -1.34
N VAL A 156 -5.63 -6.92 -1.81
CA VAL A 156 -6.11 -6.85 -3.20
C VAL A 156 -6.75 -5.48 -3.51
N ASP A 157 -7.51 -4.92 -2.58
CA ASP A 157 -8.15 -3.61 -2.78
C ASP A 157 -7.13 -2.46 -2.75
N LEU A 158 -6.13 -2.52 -1.87
CA LEU A 158 -4.99 -1.60 -1.91
C LEU A 158 -4.21 -1.71 -3.22
N ALA A 159 -4.00 -2.93 -3.72
CA ALA A 159 -3.34 -3.16 -5.00
C ALA A 159 -4.13 -2.52 -6.16
N LYS A 160 -5.45 -2.70 -6.21
CA LYS A 160 -6.31 -2.07 -7.22
C LYS A 160 -6.30 -0.54 -7.12
N LYS A 161 -6.26 0.01 -5.88
CA LYS A 161 -6.13 1.45 -5.67
C LYS A 161 -4.80 1.95 -6.21
N ALA A 162 -3.71 1.29 -5.84
CA ALA A 162 -2.35 1.65 -6.23
C ALA A 162 -2.09 1.55 -7.75
N GLN A 163 -2.76 0.62 -8.43
CA GLN A 163 -2.68 0.50 -9.90
C GLN A 163 -3.20 1.73 -10.66
N LYS A 164 -3.94 2.61 -10.02
CA LYS A 164 -4.34 3.88 -10.61
C LYS A 164 -3.18 4.88 -10.64
N ASP A 165 -2.23 4.74 -9.73
CA ASP A 165 -1.12 5.64 -9.55
C ASP A 165 0.15 5.13 -10.23
N GLY A 166 0.42 3.81 -10.19
CA GLY A 166 1.65 3.20 -10.70
C GLY A 166 1.49 1.73 -11.09
N VAL A 167 2.58 1.10 -11.45
CA VAL A 167 2.62 -0.27 -11.98
C VAL A 167 3.09 -1.24 -10.90
N ILE A 168 2.28 -2.26 -10.59
CA ILE A 168 2.71 -3.36 -9.71
C ILE A 168 3.78 -4.18 -10.43
N LYS A 169 4.99 -4.23 -9.85
CA LYS A 169 6.16 -4.88 -10.40
C LYS A 169 6.48 -6.21 -9.74
N GLY A 170 5.99 -6.45 -8.53
CA GLY A 170 6.30 -7.68 -7.83
C GLY A 170 5.62 -7.81 -6.49
N ILE A 171 5.82 -8.96 -5.88
CA ILE A 171 5.31 -9.31 -4.56
C ILE A 171 6.49 -9.79 -3.70
N LEU A 172 6.60 -9.28 -2.49
CA LEU A 172 7.53 -9.70 -1.46
C LEU A 172 6.77 -10.58 -0.46
N VAL A 173 7.26 -11.77 -0.23
CA VAL A 173 6.62 -12.73 0.69
C VAL A 173 7.63 -13.21 1.71
N HIS A 174 7.26 -13.11 3.00
CA HIS A 174 7.97 -13.76 4.08
C HIS A 174 6.96 -14.46 4.99
N GLN A 175 6.71 -15.72 4.70
CA GLN A 175 5.65 -16.53 5.29
C GLN A 175 6.11 -18.00 5.34
N GLY A 176 5.58 -18.77 6.31
CA GLY A 176 5.85 -20.19 6.43
C GLY A 176 6.68 -20.57 7.65
N GLU A 177 6.77 -19.68 8.64
CA GLU A 177 7.48 -19.90 9.92
C GLU A 177 6.51 -20.36 11.04
N SER A 178 5.18 -20.39 10.79
CA SER A 178 4.12 -20.76 11.73
C SER A 178 3.43 -22.05 11.33
#